data_43bb93c3a7c2b9009c6b130dafc45c91
#
_entry.id   43bb93c3a7c2b9009c6b130dafc45c91
#
_cell.length_a   1.000
_cell.length_b   1.000
_cell.length_c   1.000
_cell.angle_alpha   90.00
_cell.angle_beta   90.00
_cell.angle_gamma   90.00
#
_symmetry.space_group_name_H-M   'P 1'
#
loop_
_entity.id
_entity.type
_entity.pdbx_description
1 polymer ?
#
loop_
_entity_poly.entity_id
_entity_poly.type
_entity_poly.pdbx_seq_one_letter_code
_entity_poly.pdbx_strand_id
1 'polypeptide(L)'
;MGYTHYWKFNQKPSVEKFAEFIEGVKHITATADEAGIAIGEEVYEAGYLSFNGVGNLAYETFAIDLENEGDDFCKTGQRPYDTAVTASLILAKKIFGDDITIRSDGNWADWSDGQLLFESVYDIQPESVLA
;
A
#
# COMPACT_ATOMS: atom_id res chain seq x y z
N MET A 1 18.06 5.01 11.39
CA MET A 1 17.52 5.43 10.08
C MET A 1 16.20 4.74 9.84
N GLY A 2 15.18 5.49 9.48
CA GLY A 2 13.90 4.92 9.15
C GLY A 2 13.75 4.71 7.65
N TYR A 3 12.74 3.96 7.27
CA TYR A 3 12.33 3.80 5.89
C TYR A 3 10.83 3.94 5.87
N THR A 4 10.33 5.03 5.31
CA THR A 4 8.95 5.47 5.46
C THR A 4 8.36 5.83 4.10
N HIS A 5 7.10 5.48 3.91
CA HIS A 5 6.31 5.93 2.77
C HIS A 5 5.28 6.94 3.25
N TYR A 6 4.96 7.91 2.40
CA TYR A 6 4.08 9.02 2.73
C TYR A 6 3.03 9.16 1.63
N TRP A 7 1.80 9.49 2.02
CA TRP A 7 0.75 9.77 1.04
C TRP A 7 -0.20 10.83 1.58
N LYS A 8 -0.90 11.44 0.64
CA LYS A 8 -1.92 12.46 0.94
C LYS A 8 -2.98 12.40 -0.13
N PHE A 9 -4.24 12.34 0.28
CA PHE A 9 -5.34 12.54 -0.65
C PHE A 9 -5.49 14.04 -0.90
N ASN A 10 -5.34 14.44 -2.16
CA ASN A 10 -5.52 15.84 -2.58
C ASN A 10 -6.99 16.18 -2.69
N GLN A 11 -7.80 15.16 -2.87
CA GLN A 11 -9.24 15.25 -2.92
C GLN A 11 -9.81 13.97 -2.33
N LYS A 12 -10.86 14.08 -1.55
CA LYS A 12 -11.48 12.90 -0.94
C LYS A 12 -11.99 11.95 -2.04
N PRO A 13 -11.54 10.70 -2.07
CA PRO A 13 -12.00 9.75 -3.08
C PRO A 13 -13.46 9.37 -2.86
N SER A 14 -14.10 8.87 -3.92
CA SER A 14 -15.46 8.36 -3.80
C SER A 14 -15.48 7.07 -2.98
N VAL A 15 -16.62 6.78 -2.37
CA VAL A 15 -16.81 5.54 -1.62
C VAL A 15 -16.61 4.34 -2.53
N GLU A 16 -17.08 4.43 -3.78
CA GLU A 16 -16.99 3.35 -4.76
C GLU A 16 -15.55 3.06 -5.16
N LYS A 17 -14.75 4.09 -5.40
CA LYS A 17 -13.32 3.90 -5.71
C LYS A 17 -12.56 3.33 -4.52
N PHE A 18 -12.90 3.79 -3.33
CA PHE A 18 -12.24 3.27 -2.13
C PHE A 18 -12.59 1.80 -1.90
N ALA A 19 -13.83 1.40 -2.17
CA ALA A 19 -14.23 -0.01 -2.09
C ALA A 19 -13.46 -0.86 -3.09
N GLU A 20 -13.26 -0.36 -4.32
CA GLU A 20 -12.44 -1.03 -5.33
C GLU A 20 -11.00 -1.20 -4.83
N PHE A 21 -10.46 -0.16 -4.20
CA PHE A 21 -9.12 -0.20 -3.63
C PHE A 21 -9.02 -1.28 -2.53
N ILE A 22 -10.00 -1.34 -1.63
CA ILE A 22 -10.01 -2.35 -0.57
C ILE A 22 -9.99 -3.75 -1.16
N GLU A 23 -10.83 -4.03 -2.16
CA GLU A 23 -10.87 -5.35 -2.80
C GLU A 23 -9.54 -5.69 -3.45
N GLY A 24 -8.90 -4.71 -4.09
CA GLY A 24 -7.59 -4.92 -4.69
C GLY A 24 -6.51 -5.22 -3.66
N VAL A 25 -6.51 -4.52 -2.53
CA VAL A 25 -5.54 -4.77 -1.46
C VAL A 25 -5.72 -6.16 -0.87
N LYS A 26 -6.95 -6.65 -0.75
CA LYS A 26 -7.19 -8.04 -0.31
C LYS A 26 -6.51 -9.04 -1.23
N HIS A 27 -6.56 -8.83 -2.53
CA HIS A 27 -5.87 -9.70 -3.50
C HIS A 27 -4.35 -9.59 -3.34
N ILE A 28 -3.85 -8.39 -3.12
CA ILE A 28 -2.41 -8.16 -2.93
C ILE A 28 -1.91 -8.89 -1.69
N THR A 29 -2.60 -8.74 -0.55
CA THR A 29 -2.17 -9.39 0.68
C THR A 29 -2.29 -10.90 0.61
N ALA A 30 -3.33 -11.42 -0.04
CA ALA A 30 -3.47 -12.86 -0.24
C ALA A 30 -2.33 -13.42 -1.10
N THR A 31 -1.97 -12.72 -2.17
CA THR A 31 -0.87 -13.13 -3.04
C THR A 31 0.47 -13.07 -2.30
N ALA A 32 0.66 -12.03 -1.47
CA ALA A 32 1.86 -11.91 -0.64
C ALA A 32 1.97 -13.10 0.32
N ASP A 33 0.89 -13.46 0.99
CA ASP A 33 0.86 -14.62 1.90
C ASP A 33 1.24 -15.91 1.15
N GLU A 34 0.71 -16.12 -0.03
CA GLU A 34 1.04 -17.29 -0.86
C GLU A 34 2.51 -17.31 -1.24
N ALA A 35 3.12 -16.14 -1.39
CA ALA A 35 4.55 -16.02 -1.73
C ALA A 35 5.46 -16.11 -0.51
N GLY A 36 4.90 -16.33 0.68
CA GLY A 36 5.69 -16.48 1.90
C GLY A 36 5.91 -15.21 2.69
N ILE A 37 5.23 -14.11 2.31
CA ILE A 37 5.28 -12.85 3.05
C ILE A 37 4.11 -12.83 4.01
N ALA A 38 4.38 -13.05 5.30
CA ALA A 38 3.33 -13.12 6.31
C ALA A 38 2.72 -11.74 6.55
N ILE A 39 1.41 -11.64 6.38
CA ILE A 39 0.63 -10.43 6.61
C ILE A 39 -0.28 -10.70 7.80
N GLY A 40 -0.32 -9.76 8.74
CA GLY A 40 -1.14 -9.90 9.94
C GLY A 40 -1.96 -8.67 10.25
N GLU A 41 -2.85 -8.82 11.23
CA GLU A 41 -3.69 -7.74 11.73
C GLU A 41 -4.48 -7.04 10.62
N GLU A 42 -4.98 -7.81 9.65
CA GLU A 42 -5.72 -7.26 8.53
C GLU A 42 -7.11 -6.81 8.97
N VAL A 43 -7.44 -5.55 8.63
CA VAL A 43 -8.76 -4.98 8.87
C VAL A 43 -9.25 -4.39 7.56
N TYR A 44 -10.46 -4.76 7.16
CA TYR A 44 -11.10 -4.23 5.96
C TYR A 44 -12.53 -3.83 6.32
N GLU A 45 -12.78 -2.53 6.30
CA GLU A 45 -14.08 -1.96 6.64
C GLU A 45 -14.44 -0.93 5.58
N ALA A 46 -15.69 -0.49 5.56
CA ALA A 46 -16.10 0.58 4.66
C ALA A 46 -15.25 1.83 4.95
N GLY A 47 -14.46 2.29 3.95
CA GLY A 47 -13.67 3.50 4.08
C GLY A 47 -12.37 3.34 4.87
N TYR A 48 -11.96 2.10 5.20
CA TYR A 48 -10.75 1.89 6.00
C TYR A 48 -10.12 0.54 5.71
N LEU A 49 -8.80 0.53 5.63
CA LEU A 49 -8.07 -0.75 5.64
C LEU A 49 -6.77 -0.59 6.41
N SER A 50 -6.30 -1.69 6.99
CA SER A 50 -4.99 -1.73 7.61
C SER A 50 -4.43 -3.15 7.59
N PHE A 51 -3.11 -3.24 7.65
CA PHE A 51 -2.41 -4.50 7.88
C PHE A 51 -0.99 -4.22 8.36
N ASN A 52 -0.30 -5.26 8.77
CA ASN A 52 1.07 -5.18 9.26
C ASN A 52 1.80 -6.47 8.89
N GLY A 53 3.05 -6.57 9.26
CA GLY A 53 3.77 -7.84 9.28
C GLY A 53 3.40 -8.63 10.53
N VAL A 54 4.06 -9.76 10.73
CA VAL A 54 3.76 -10.68 11.83
C VAL A 54 4.97 -10.81 12.75
N GLY A 55 4.73 -10.80 14.06
CA GLY A 55 5.76 -10.99 15.07
C GLY A 55 6.88 -9.96 14.97
N ASN A 56 8.12 -10.41 15.02
CA ASN A 56 9.27 -9.51 14.93
C ASN A 56 9.54 -8.98 13.53
N LEU A 57 8.76 -9.40 12.54
CA LEU A 57 8.79 -8.85 11.17
C LEU A 57 7.76 -7.74 10.98
N ALA A 58 6.99 -7.43 12.00
CA ALA A 58 6.06 -6.30 11.98
C ALA A 58 6.82 -5.00 12.29
N TYR A 59 6.20 -3.89 11.91
CA TYR A 59 6.70 -2.57 12.29
C TYR A 59 5.49 -1.65 12.46
N GLU A 60 5.44 -0.48 11.78
CA GLU A 60 4.22 0.33 11.87
C GLU A 60 3.09 -0.26 11.03
N THR A 61 1.88 -0.18 11.55
CA THR A 61 0.70 -0.59 10.81
C THR A 61 0.51 0.31 9.60
N PHE A 62 0.34 -0.30 8.43
CA PHE A 62 -0.07 0.42 7.24
C PHE A 62 -1.59 0.58 7.29
N ALA A 63 -2.07 1.82 7.32
CA ALA A 63 -3.49 2.10 7.41
C ALA A 63 -3.86 3.24 6.47
N ILE A 64 -4.92 3.05 5.69
CA ILE A 64 -5.47 4.10 4.84
C ILE A 64 -6.94 4.30 5.22
N ASP A 65 -7.29 5.55 5.51
CA ASP A 65 -8.62 5.94 5.97
C ASP A 65 -9.18 6.98 5.01
N LEU A 66 -10.36 6.69 4.45
CA LEU A 66 -11.08 7.59 3.55
C LEU A 66 -11.34 8.96 4.18
N GLU A 67 -11.51 9.00 5.49
CA GLU A 67 -11.83 10.24 6.22
C GLU A 67 -10.59 11.04 6.62
N ASN A 68 -9.39 10.53 6.40
CA ASN A 68 -8.19 11.29 6.76
C ASN A 68 -7.91 12.37 5.71
N GLU A 69 -7.99 13.63 6.11
CA GLU A 69 -7.82 14.77 5.22
C GLU A 69 -6.39 15.31 5.19
N GLY A 70 -5.48 14.74 5.97
CA GLY A 70 -4.12 15.23 6.06
C GLY A 70 -3.11 14.30 5.42
N ASP A 71 -1.83 14.64 5.63
CA ASP A 71 -0.73 13.75 5.28
C ASP A 71 -0.78 12.52 6.16
N ASP A 72 -0.36 11.39 5.60
CA ASP A 72 -0.24 10.16 6.35
C ASP A 72 1.06 9.47 5.97
N PHE A 73 1.47 8.50 6.77
CA PHE A 73 2.72 7.80 6.52
C PHE A 73 2.72 6.43 7.18
N CYS A 74 3.64 5.58 6.74
CA CYS A 74 3.88 4.28 7.36
C CYS A 74 5.38 3.99 7.29
N LYS A 75 5.98 3.80 8.45
CA LYS A 75 7.37 3.40 8.57
C LYS A 75 7.43 1.88 8.59
N THR A 76 7.83 1.30 7.47
CA THR A 76 7.90 -0.16 7.34
C THR A 76 9.27 -0.71 7.71
N GLY A 77 10.31 0.12 7.71
CA GLY A 77 11.68 -0.29 7.98
C GLY A 77 12.19 -1.32 6.98
N GLN A 78 11.60 -1.39 5.80
CA GLN A 78 11.90 -2.40 4.78
C GLN A 78 11.72 -3.84 5.28
N ARG A 79 10.84 -4.04 6.27
CA ARG A 79 10.45 -5.37 6.69
C ARG A 79 9.72 -6.09 5.54
N PRO A 80 9.63 -7.42 5.55
CA PRO A 80 9.03 -8.14 4.42
C PRO A 80 7.65 -7.63 3.99
N TYR A 81 6.80 -7.20 4.93
CA TYR A 81 5.47 -6.70 4.58
C TYR A 81 5.51 -5.40 3.77
N ASP A 82 6.66 -4.72 3.70
CA ASP A 82 6.84 -3.54 2.86
C ASP A 82 6.50 -3.84 1.40
N THR A 83 6.74 -5.06 0.96
CA THR A 83 6.37 -5.50 -0.40
C THR A 83 4.87 -5.34 -0.64
N ALA A 84 4.04 -5.72 0.33
CA ALA A 84 2.59 -5.54 0.22
C ALA A 84 2.19 -4.07 0.35
N VAL A 85 2.88 -3.30 1.18
CA VAL A 85 2.62 -1.87 1.34
C VAL A 85 2.89 -1.12 0.03
N THR A 86 4.05 -1.34 -0.57
CA THR A 86 4.40 -0.67 -1.82
C THR A 86 3.48 -1.10 -2.97
N ALA A 87 3.14 -2.38 -3.08
CA ALA A 87 2.17 -2.85 -4.07
C ALA A 87 0.81 -2.18 -3.87
N SER A 88 0.37 -2.02 -2.63
CA SER A 88 -0.90 -1.36 -2.31
C SER A 88 -0.88 0.12 -2.68
N LEU A 89 0.25 0.81 -2.46
CA LEU A 89 0.39 2.21 -2.85
C LEU A 89 0.42 2.37 -4.37
N ILE A 90 1.01 1.42 -5.10
CA ILE A 90 0.95 1.41 -6.56
C ILE A 90 -0.52 1.31 -7.02
N LEU A 91 -1.27 0.40 -6.41
CA LEU A 91 -2.69 0.26 -6.71
C LEU A 91 -3.47 1.53 -6.39
N ALA A 92 -3.16 2.17 -5.25
CA ALA A 92 -3.80 3.41 -4.86
C ALA A 92 -3.62 4.49 -5.95
N LYS A 93 -2.41 4.64 -6.46
CA LYS A 93 -2.16 5.63 -7.52
C LYS A 93 -2.91 5.28 -8.79
N LYS A 94 -3.01 4.00 -9.13
CA LYS A 94 -3.75 3.56 -10.30
C LYS A 94 -5.25 3.87 -10.19
N ILE A 95 -5.83 3.64 -9.02
CA ILE A 95 -7.27 3.86 -8.82
C ILE A 95 -7.60 5.34 -8.61
N PHE A 96 -6.83 6.03 -7.78
CA PHE A 96 -7.15 7.40 -7.37
C PHE A 96 -6.50 8.46 -8.26
N GLY A 97 -5.50 8.09 -9.05
CA GLY A 97 -4.88 9.03 -9.99
C GLY A 97 -4.32 10.26 -9.30
N ASP A 98 -4.68 11.44 -9.80
CA ASP A 98 -4.19 12.71 -9.27
C ASP A 98 -4.80 13.07 -7.92
N ASP A 99 -5.77 12.32 -7.45
CA ASP A 99 -6.37 12.54 -6.13
C ASP A 99 -5.46 12.12 -4.99
N ILE A 100 -4.39 11.39 -5.28
CA ILE A 100 -3.41 10.97 -4.27
C ILE A 100 -1.99 11.34 -4.71
N THR A 101 -1.20 11.82 -3.76
CA THR A 101 0.23 12.07 -3.95
C THR A 101 0.99 11.12 -3.05
N ILE A 102 1.99 10.42 -3.61
CA ILE A 102 2.76 9.41 -2.89
C ILE A 102 4.24 9.76 -2.95
N ARG A 103 4.91 9.73 -1.79
CA ARG A 103 6.35 9.93 -1.66
C ARG A 103 6.93 8.81 -0.83
N SER A 104 8.24 8.67 -0.87
CA SER A 104 8.91 7.60 -0.14
C SER A 104 10.35 8.02 0.19
N ASP A 105 10.89 7.44 1.25
CA ASP A 105 12.32 7.53 1.53
C ASP A 105 13.13 6.74 0.50
N GLY A 106 12.52 5.70 -0.09
CA GLY A 106 13.13 4.95 -1.19
C GLY A 106 12.82 5.58 -2.53
N ASN A 107 13.60 5.19 -3.54
CA ASN A 107 13.31 5.57 -4.93
C ASN A 107 12.50 4.45 -5.61
N TRP A 108 12.16 4.65 -6.89
CA TRP A 108 11.34 3.67 -7.59
C TRP A 108 12.01 2.30 -7.68
N ALA A 109 13.33 2.25 -7.85
CA ALA A 109 14.06 0.98 -7.89
C ALA A 109 14.00 0.22 -6.56
N ASP A 110 13.92 0.95 -5.45
CA ASP A 110 13.78 0.32 -4.12
C ASP A 110 12.43 -0.36 -3.95
N TRP A 111 11.45 -0.05 -4.78
CA TRP A 111 10.11 -0.64 -4.76
C TRP A 111 9.99 -1.88 -5.66
N SER A 112 11.11 -2.44 -6.13
CA SER A 112 11.08 -3.52 -7.11
C SER A 112 10.25 -4.72 -6.68
N ASP A 113 10.31 -5.12 -5.42
CA ASP A 113 9.53 -6.26 -4.92
C ASP A 113 8.03 -5.96 -4.95
N GLY A 114 7.65 -4.73 -4.57
CA GLY A 114 6.26 -4.30 -4.66
C GLY A 114 5.75 -4.23 -6.09
N GLN A 115 6.62 -3.79 -7.02
CA GLN A 115 6.29 -3.79 -8.44
C GLN A 115 6.01 -5.19 -8.95
N LEU A 116 6.86 -6.16 -8.56
CA LEU A 116 6.67 -7.55 -8.98
C LEU A 116 5.39 -8.16 -8.38
N LEU A 117 5.11 -7.86 -7.14
CA LEU A 117 3.87 -8.32 -6.51
C LEU A 117 2.64 -7.73 -7.22
N PHE A 118 2.67 -6.43 -7.49
CA PHE A 118 1.58 -5.78 -8.22
C PHE A 118 1.38 -6.42 -9.59
N GLU A 119 2.48 -6.64 -10.33
CA GLU A 119 2.43 -7.26 -11.64
C GLU A 119 1.87 -8.68 -11.58
N SER A 120 2.22 -9.44 -10.54
CA SER A 120 1.71 -10.81 -10.40
C SER A 120 0.21 -10.85 -10.16
N VAL A 121 -0.36 -9.82 -9.56
CA VAL A 121 -1.80 -9.73 -9.30
C VAL A 121 -2.56 -9.17 -10.52
N TYR A 122 -2.02 -8.16 -11.17
CA TYR A 122 -2.75 -7.40 -12.19
C TYR A 122 -2.26 -7.63 -13.62
N ASP A 123 -1.14 -8.34 -13.79
CA ASP A 123 -0.54 -8.58 -15.10
C ASP A 123 -0.23 -7.27 -15.86
N ILE A 124 0.16 -6.25 -15.11
CA ILE A 124 0.52 -4.93 -15.63
C ILE A 124 1.85 -4.53 -14.98
N GLN A 125 2.80 -4.08 -15.81
CA GLN A 125 4.05 -3.53 -15.30
C GLN A 125 3.82 -2.07 -14.95
N PRO A 126 3.91 -1.68 -13.65
CA PRO A 126 3.59 -0.32 -13.27
C PRO A 126 4.70 0.67 -13.62
N GLU A 127 4.30 1.91 -13.90
CA GLU A 127 5.23 3.03 -14.00
C GLU A 127 5.35 3.69 -12.64
N SER A 128 6.40 4.50 -12.44
CA SER A 128 6.62 5.13 -11.14
C SER A 128 5.41 5.92 -10.67
N VAL A 129 5.02 5.66 -9.42
CA VAL A 129 3.93 6.38 -8.74
C VAL A 129 4.46 7.49 -7.84
N LEU A 130 5.78 7.61 -7.72
CA LEU A 130 6.39 8.58 -6.81
C LEU A 130 6.36 9.99 -7.39
N ALA A 131 5.99 10.92 -6.54
CA ALA A 131 5.92 12.34 -6.93
C ALA A 131 7.32 12.95 -7.01
#